data_0e81a4f5964c4fa69db21e360f279804
#
_entry.id   0e81a4f5964c4fa69db21e360f279804
#
_cell.length_a   1.000
_cell.length_b   1.000
_cell.length_c   1.000
_cell.angle_alpha   90.00
_cell.angle_beta   90.00
_cell.angle_gamma   90.00
#
_symmetry.space_group_name_H-M   'P 1'
#
loop_
_entity.id
_entity.type
_entity.pdbx_description
1 polymer ?
#
loop_
_entity_poly.entity_id
_entity_poly.type
_entity_poly.pdbx_seq_one_letter_code
_entity_poly.pdbx_strand_id
1 'polypeptide(L)'
;MKILTSFITLVGLAMSLETMAQEKLYQDEFPLGDIVLLDGPLKHARDLNIANLLKYDCDRMLAPYRKEAGLAPRKPTYPNWDGLDGHVGGHYLSALAINAATGSEECKKRMEYMIGELQLCLDANNRRGEDWSRNYVGGFPNSAKLWSTFRKGDFSVYFGSWAPFYNLHKMFAGLRDAWLYCGNEQAKTLFLKFCDWAVDITSGLSDEQMERMLGNEHGGMDEVLADAFAITLQQKYLNCARRFAHKQLLTPMAQHHDCLDNLHANTQI
;
A
#
# COMPACT_ATOMS: atom_id res chain seq x y z
N MET A 1 73.49 12.26 12.03
CA MET A 1 72.67 11.93 10.85
C MET A 1 71.35 11.39 11.41
N LYS A 2 70.32 12.25 11.54
CA LYS A 2 69.00 11.88 12.10
C LYS A 2 68.09 11.57 10.92
N ILE A 3 67.60 10.35 10.85
CA ILE A 3 66.62 9.90 9.86
C ILE A 3 65.26 10.27 10.40
N LEU A 4 64.58 11.19 9.72
CA LEU A 4 63.24 11.64 10.02
C LEU A 4 62.24 10.68 9.34
N THR A 5 61.61 9.84 10.08
CA THR A 5 60.57 8.92 9.58
C THR A 5 59.24 9.69 9.55
N SER A 6 58.83 10.12 8.39
CA SER A 6 57.50 10.69 8.19
C SER A 6 56.46 9.58 8.20
N PHE A 7 55.63 9.56 9.23
CA PHE A 7 54.39 8.80 9.25
C PHE A 7 53.36 9.57 8.42
N ILE A 8 53.05 9.07 7.22
CA ILE A 8 51.88 9.50 6.46
C ILE A 8 50.68 8.76 7.06
N THR A 9 49.93 9.48 7.88
CA THR A 9 48.64 9.00 8.34
C THR A 9 47.65 9.14 7.19
N LEU A 10 47.37 8.03 6.51
CA LEU A 10 46.31 7.94 5.53
C LEU A 10 44.96 7.99 6.27
N VAL A 11 44.43 9.18 6.44
CA VAL A 11 43.03 9.36 6.88
C VAL A 11 42.18 8.97 5.70
N GLY A 12 41.74 7.71 5.70
CA GLY A 12 40.71 7.23 4.81
C GLY A 12 39.42 8.01 5.10
N LEU A 13 39.12 8.98 4.25
CA LEU A 13 37.83 9.61 4.19
C LEU A 13 36.86 8.55 3.66
N ALA A 14 36.28 7.76 4.58
CA ALA A 14 35.09 6.99 4.28
C ALA A 14 33.99 8.02 4.02
N MET A 15 33.85 8.45 2.76
CA MET A 15 32.61 9.05 2.30
C MET A 15 31.55 7.97 2.47
N SER A 16 30.84 8.00 3.60
CA SER A 16 29.52 7.41 3.67
C SER A 16 28.71 8.09 2.57
N LEU A 17 28.52 7.41 1.45
CA LEU A 17 27.43 7.69 0.55
C LEU A 17 26.17 7.49 1.40
N GLU A 18 25.70 8.55 2.05
CA GLU A 18 24.33 8.62 2.49
C GLU A 18 23.51 8.49 1.21
N THR A 19 23.06 7.27 0.96
CA THR A 19 22.07 7.04 -0.09
C THR A 19 20.83 7.80 0.34
N MET A 20 20.64 8.97 -0.28
CA MET A 20 19.46 9.80 -0.06
C MET A 20 18.24 8.96 -0.41
N ALA A 21 17.27 8.92 0.50
CA ALA A 21 15.99 8.31 0.21
C ALA A 21 15.37 8.97 -1.03
N GLN A 22 14.80 8.19 -1.89
CA GLN A 22 14.21 8.69 -3.12
C GLN A 22 12.94 9.50 -2.78
N GLU A 23 12.93 10.77 -3.12
CA GLU A 23 11.75 11.62 -2.93
C GLU A 23 10.65 11.32 -3.96
N LYS A 24 11.04 10.84 -5.15
CA LYS A 24 10.13 10.41 -6.23
C LYS A 24 10.38 8.95 -6.54
N LEU A 25 9.32 8.16 -6.62
CA LEU A 25 9.40 6.74 -7.00
C LEU A 25 9.70 6.57 -8.49
N TYR A 26 9.12 7.44 -9.33
CA TYR A 26 9.23 7.40 -10.78
C TYR A 26 9.89 8.70 -11.25
N GLN A 27 11.16 8.62 -11.61
CA GLN A 27 11.95 9.82 -11.98
C GLN A 27 11.78 10.22 -13.45
N ASP A 28 11.39 9.28 -14.30
CA ASP A 28 11.27 9.48 -15.74
C ASP A 28 9.85 9.94 -16.17
N GLU A 29 8.95 10.12 -15.22
CA GLU A 29 7.59 10.58 -15.48
C GLU A 29 7.48 12.10 -15.30
N PHE A 30 6.74 12.75 -16.19
CA PHE A 30 6.31 14.12 -15.97
C PHE A 30 5.33 14.18 -14.80
N PRO A 31 5.49 15.12 -13.86
CA PRO A 31 4.49 15.33 -12.81
C PRO A 31 3.11 15.54 -13.44
N LEU A 32 2.09 14.90 -12.90
CA LEU A 32 0.71 15.01 -13.44
C LEU A 32 0.23 16.48 -13.50
N GLY A 33 0.66 17.30 -12.54
CA GLY A 33 0.35 18.73 -12.49
C GLY A 33 0.96 19.56 -13.63
N ASP A 34 1.99 19.06 -14.30
CA ASP A 34 2.65 19.74 -15.42
C ASP A 34 1.96 19.43 -16.77
N ILE A 35 1.00 18.50 -16.77
CA ILE A 35 0.29 18.06 -17.98
C ILE A 35 -1.06 18.76 -18.06
N VAL A 36 -1.24 19.57 -19.10
CA VAL A 36 -2.51 20.25 -19.37
C VAL A 36 -3.20 19.59 -20.56
N LEU A 37 -4.40 19.06 -20.32
CA LEU A 37 -5.25 18.55 -21.41
C LEU A 37 -5.95 19.71 -22.10
N LEU A 38 -5.67 19.86 -23.39
CA LEU A 38 -6.38 20.83 -24.25
C LEU A 38 -7.77 20.29 -24.59
N ASP A 39 -8.64 21.17 -25.10
CA ASP A 39 -9.99 20.79 -25.52
C ASP A 39 -9.97 19.65 -26.56
N GLY A 40 -10.79 18.66 -26.31
CA GLY A 40 -10.83 17.45 -27.11
C GLY A 40 -11.31 16.22 -26.36
N PRO A 41 -11.27 15.05 -26.99
CA PRO A 41 -11.84 13.82 -26.42
C PRO A 41 -11.18 13.39 -25.11
N LEU A 42 -9.88 13.59 -24.91
CA LEU A 42 -9.17 13.21 -23.68
C LEU A 42 -9.61 14.07 -22.51
N LYS A 43 -9.69 15.39 -22.71
CA LYS A 43 -10.18 16.31 -21.66
C LYS A 43 -11.65 15.99 -21.32
N HIS A 44 -12.49 15.75 -22.32
CA HIS A 44 -13.87 15.37 -22.12
C HIS A 44 -14.00 14.07 -21.31
N ALA A 45 -13.21 13.05 -21.63
CA ALA A 45 -13.19 11.79 -20.90
C ALA A 45 -12.78 11.97 -19.44
N ARG A 46 -11.73 12.78 -19.18
CA ARG A 46 -11.31 13.13 -17.81
C ARG A 46 -12.42 13.84 -17.05
N ASP A 47 -13.05 14.85 -17.66
CA ASP A 47 -14.08 15.64 -16.98
C ASP A 47 -15.33 14.78 -16.67
N LEU A 48 -15.71 13.85 -17.55
CA LEU A 48 -16.74 12.85 -17.28
C LEU A 48 -16.34 11.91 -16.14
N ASN A 49 -15.08 11.46 -16.11
CA ASN A 49 -14.58 10.62 -15.03
C ASN A 49 -14.66 11.33 -13.69
N ILE A 50 -14.21 12.59 -13.60
CA ILE A 50 -14.32 13.40 -12.38
C ILE A 50 -15.80 13.54 -11.97
N ALA A 51 -16.67 13.92 -12.88
CA ALA A 51 -18.10 14.05 -12.61
C ALA A 51 -18.72 12.75 -12.10
N ASN A 52 -18.24 11.60 -12.56
CA ASN A 52 -18.68 10.30 -12.09
C ASN A 52 -18.12 9.97 -10.70
N LEU A 53 -16.82 10.18 -10.45
CA LEU A 53 -16.20 9.98 -9.15
C LEU A 53 -16.88 10.81 -8.04
N LEU A 54 -17.28 12.03 -8.37
CA LEU A 54 -17.95 12.92 -7.42
C LEU A 54 -19.37 12.49 -7.04
N LYS A 55 -19.98 11.52 -7.71
CA LYS A 55 -21.26 10.90 -7.31
C LYS A 55 -21.11 9.95 -6.13
N TYR A 56 -19.93 9.42 -5.90
CA TYR A 56 -19.67 8.51 -4.78
C TYR A 56 -19.53 9.29 -3.47
N ASP A 57 -19.98 8.66 -2.40
CA ASP A 57 -19.98 9.22 -1.05
C ASP A 57 -18.80 8.68 -0.25
N CYS A 58 -17.93 9.58 0.24
CA CYS A 58 -16.73 9.21 1.00
C CYS A 58 -17.06 8.45 2.29
N ASP A 59 -18.13 8.82 3.00
CA ASP A 59 -18.53 8.14 4.25
C ASP A 59 -18.96 6.69 4.00
N ARG A 60 -19.57 6.43 2.86
CA ARG A 60 -19.92 5.07 2.45
C ARG A 60 -18.70 4.25 2.05
N MET A 61 -17.71 4.87 1.39
CA MET A 61 -16.42 4.24 1.08
C MET A 61 -15.59 3.94 2.34
N LEU A 62 -15.70 4.81 3.34
CA LEU A 62 -14.99 4.69 4.62
C LEU A 62 -15.69 3.79 5.64
N ALA A 63 -16.95 3.42 5.42
CA ALA A 63 -17.73 2.63 6.35
C ALA A 63 -17.05 1.32 6.79
N PRO A 64 -16.45 0.49 5.89
CA PRO A 64 -15.74 -0.71 6.27
C PRO A 64 -14.53 -0.43 7.18
N TYR A 65 -13.75 0.61 6.89
CA TYR A 65 -12.57 0.98 7.68
C TYR A 65 -12.92 1.41 9.09
N ARG A 66 -13.95 2.24 9.23
CA ARG A 66 -14.47 2.67 10.54
C ARG A 66 -15.00 1.48 11.34
N LYS A 67 -15.76 0.59 10.68
CA LYS A 67 -16.30 -0.63 11.31
C LYS A 67 -15.18 -1.51 11.86
N GLU A 68 -14.18 -1.82 11.04
CA GLU A 68 -13.06 -2.70 11.45
C GLU A 68 -12.16 -2.03 12.49
N ALA A 69 -12.08 -0.70 12.53
CA ALA A 69 -11.44 0.06 13.59
C ALA A 69 -12.28 0.16 14.89
N GLY A 70 -13.51 -0.38 14.91
CA GLY A 70 -14.41 -0.29 16.05
C GLY A 70 -15.05 1.09 16.23
N LEU A 71 -15.04 1.91 15.18
CA LEU A 71 -15.72 3.19 15.13
C LEU A 71 -17.07 3.04 14.44
N ALA A 72 -18.09 3.79 14.90
CA ALA A 72 -19.38 3.80 14.23
C ALA A 72 -19.23 4.32 12.80
N PRO A 73 -19.66 3.57 11.76
CA PRO A 73 -19.75 4.10 10.40
C PRO A 73 -20.69 5.31 10.35
N ARG A 74 -20.33 6.33 9.58
CA ARG A 74 -21.17 7.54 9.41
C ARG A 74 -22.34 7.29 8.48
N LYS A 75 -22.16 6.37 7.52
CA LYS A 75 -23.17 5.90 6.56
C LYS A 75 -23.01 4.40 6.32
N PRO A 76 -24.04 3.70 5.83
CA PRO A 76 -23.91 2.30 5.44
C PRO A 76 -22.99 2.16 4.24
N THR A 77 -22.22 1.06 4.18
CA THR A 77 -21.38 0.73 3.02
C THR A 77 -22.21 0.62 1.74
N TYR A 78 -21.55 0.63 0.59
CA TYR A 78 -22.21 0.32 -0.67
C TYR A 78 -22.60 -1.16 -0.71
N PRO A 79 -23.72 -1.54 -1.33
CA PRO A 79 -24.14 -2.93 -1.47
C PRO A 79 -23.26 -3.67 -2.48
N ASN A 80 -23.38 -4.99 -2.48
CA ASN A 80 -22.74 -5.92 -3.44
C ASN A 80 -21.20 -6.05 -3.32
N TRP A 81 -20.67 -5.74 -2.16
CA TRP A 81 -19.23 -5.94 -1.86
C TRP A 81 -19.03 -6.96 -0.74
N ASP A 82 -20.02 -7.79 -0.46
CA ASP A 82 -20.03 -8.75 0.62
C ASP A 82 -18.80 -9.68 0.56
N GLY A 83 -17.97 -9.61 1.58
CA GLY A 83 -16.72 -10.38 1.67
C GLY A 83 -15.49 -9.70 1.07
N LEU A 84 -15.65 -8.63 0.29
CA LEU A 84 -14.54 -7.83 -0.27
C LEU A 84 -14.63 -6.34 0.12
N ASP A 85 -15.38 -6.05 1.21
CA ASP A 85 -15.51 -4.68 1.72
C ASP A 85 -14.15 -4.02 1.94
N GLY A 86 -14.04 -2.76 1.58
CA GLY A 86 -12.82 -1.96 1.78
C GLY A 86 -11.98 -1.74 0.53
N HIS A 87 -11.85 -2.70 -0.40
CA HIS A 87 -10.96 -2.53 -1.57
C HIS A 87 -11.29 -1.32 -2.44
N VAL A 88 -12.58 -1.02 -2.66
CA VAL A 88 -13.02 0.13 -3.48
C VAL A 88 -12.61 1.45 -2.87
N GLY A 89 -12.55 1.55 -1.53
CA GLY A 89 -12.08 2.76 -0.84
C GLY A 89 -10.65 3.12 -1.22
N GLY A 90 -9.77 2.14 -1.35
CA GLY A 90 -8.40 2.34 -1.81
C GLY A 90 -8.33 2.81 -3.27
N HIS A 91 -9.03 2.14 -4.18
CA HIS A 91 -9.14 2.58 -5.58
C HIS A 91 -9.70 3.98 -5.71
N TYR A 92 -10.72 4.31 -4.91
CA TYR A 92 -11.33 5.64 -4.91
C TYR A 92 -10.34 6.71 -4.43
N LEU A 93 -9.54 6.40 -3.41
CA LEU A 93 -8.49 7.30 -2.92
C LEU A 93 -7.42 7.56 -4.00
N SER A 94 -6.94 6.53 -4.72
CA SER A 94 -6.04 6.68 -5.87
C SER A 94 -6.65 7.57 -6.95
N ALA A 95 -7.92 7.32 -7.31
CA ALA A 95 -8.60 8.10 -8.33
C ALA A 95 -8.76 9.58 -7.92
N LEU A 96 -9.07 9.85 -6.65
CA LEU A 96 -9.12 11.21 -6.11
C LEU A 96 -7.76 11.89 -6.17
N ALA A 97 -6.67 11.18 -5.81
CA ALA A 97 -5.31 11.71 -5.82
C ALA A 97 -4.86 12.11 -7.24
N ILE A 98 -5.04 11.22 -8.22
CA ILE A 98 -4.70 11.48 -9.62
C ILE A 98 -5.46 12.71 -10.15
N ASN A 99 -6.76 12.81 -9.87
CA ASN A 99 -7.56 13.93 -10.35
C ASN A 99 -7.28 15.23 -9.57
N ALA A 100 -6.93 15.14 -8.29
CA ALA A 100 -6.45 16.29 -7.50
C ALA A 100 -5.14 16.85 -8.06
N ALA A 101 -4.19 15.98 -8.41
CA ALA A 101 -2.92 16.37 -9.01
C ALA A 101 -3.10 17.08 -10.37
N THR A 102 -4.17 16.78 -11.11
CA THR A 102 -4.52 17.46 -12.37
C THR A 102 -5.43 18.67 -12.19
N GLY A 103 -5.56 19.19 -10.97
CA GLY A 103 -6.22 20.48 -10.66
C GLY A 103 -7.69 20.37 -10.22
N SER A 104 -8.21 19.20 -9.86
CA SER A 104 -9.56 19.06 -9.31
C SER A 104 -9.58 19.38 -7.80
N GLU A 105 -9.96 20.59 -7.43
CA GLU A 105 -10.06 21.00 -6.02
C GLU A 105 -11.07 20.17 -5.21
N GLU A 106 -12.16 19.71 -5.83
CA GLU A 106 -13.14 18.88 -5.13
C GLU A 106 -12.59 17.48 -4.87
N CYS A 107 -11.84 16.88 -5.82
CA CYS A 107 -11.14 15.62 -5.57
C CYS A 107 -10.10 15.76 -4.47
N LYS A 108 -9.37 16.88 -4.43
CA LYS A 108 -8.40 17.19 -3.37
C LYS A 108 -9.06 17.23 -1.99
N LYS A 109 -10.15 17.97 -1.83
CA LYS A 109 -10.90 18.06 -0.57
C LYS A 109 -11.38 16.70 -0.09
N ARG A 110 -11.90 15.86 -0.99
CA ARG A 110 -12.36 14.51 -0.67
C ARG A 110 -11.21 13.59 -0.29
N MET A 111 -10.08 13.66 -1.00
CA MET A 111 -8.86 12.92 -0.67
C MET A 111 -8.37 13.28 0.74
N GLU A 112 -8.25 14.56 1.05
CA GLU A 112 -7.83 15.05 2.37
C GLU A 112 -8.81 14.62 3.47
N TYR A 113 -10.10 14.68 3.23
CA TYR A 113 -11.13 14.19 4.15
C TYR A 113 -10.98 12.70 4.42
N MET A 114 -10.79 11.87 3.38
CA MET A 114 -10.60 10.42 3.55
C MET A 114 -9.34 10.11 4.35
N ILE A 115 -8.23 10.80 4.08
CA ILE A 115 -6.96 10.62 4.81
C ILE A 115 -7.15 10.95 6.29
N GLY A 116 -7.85 12.03 6.61
CA GLY A 116 -8.17 12.41 7.99
C GLY A 116 -9.00 11.34 8.71
N GLU A 117 -10.00 10.76 8.06
CA GLU A 117 -10.82 9.69 8.62
C GLU A 117 -10.03 8.38 8.79
N LEU A 118 -9.13 8.04 7.85
CA LEU A 118 -8.24 6.89 7.97
C LEU A 118 -7.25 7.05 9.13
N GLN A 119 -6.80 8.28 9.43
CA GLN A 119 -6.01 8.55 10.63
C GLN A 119 -6.79 8.22 11.92
N LEU A 120 -8.07 8.57 11.98
CA LEU A 120 -8.91 8.21 13.12
C LEU A 120 -9.05 6.69 13.28
N CYS A 121 -9.16 5.96 12.16
CA CYS A 121 -9.19 4.49 12.15
C CYS A 121 -7.87 3.90 12.67
N LEU A 122 -6.72 4.40 12.20
CA LEU A 122 -5.41 4.00 12.70
C LEU A 122 -5.27 4.22 14.20
N ASP A 123 -5.65 5.40 14.68
CA ASP A 123 -5.55 5.75 16.10
C ASP A 123 -6.45 4.87 16.96
N ALA A 124 -7.63 4.51 16.47
CA ALA A 124 -8.54 3.59 17.14
C ALA A 124 -7.94 2.17 17.21
N ASN A 125 -7.38 1.66 16.12
CA ASN A 125 -6.72 0.36 16.08
C ASN A 125 -5.49 0.31 17.00
N ASN A 126 -4.70 1.38 17.04
CA ASN A 126 -3.53 1.47 17.94
C ASN A 126 -3.94 1.46 19.43
N ARG A 127 -5.09 2.05 19.77
CA ARG A 127 -5.61 2.06 21.16
C ARG A 127 -6.17 0.69 21.60
N ARG A 128 -6.50 -0.21 20.69
CA ARG A 128 -6.97 -1.57 21.05
C ARG A 128 -5.94 -2.36 21.85
N GLY A 129 -4.66 -2.20 21.52
CA GLY A 129 -3.56 -2.93 22.18
C GLY A 129 -3.52 -4.42 21.83
N GLU A 130 -4.26 -4.84 20.79
CA GLU A 130 -4.21 -6.20 20.26
C GLU A 130 -2.99 -6.39 19.36
N ASP A 131 -2.41 -7.60 19.34
CA ASP A 131 -1.15 -7.89 18.64
C ASP A 131 -1.23 -7.78 17.11
N TRP A 132 -2.44 -7.83 16.54
CA TRP A 132 -2.69 -7.66 15.11
C TRP A 132 -3.03 -6.22 14.70
N SER A 133 -3.46 -5.37 15.64
CA SER A 133 -4.15 -4.11 15.33
C SER A 133 -3.23 -2.91 15.17
N ARG A 134 -1.99 -3.00 15.69
CA ARG A 134 -1.04 -1.89 15.65
C ARG A 134 -0.69 -1.51 14.22
N ASN A 135 -0.90 -0.22 13.88
CA ASN A 135 -0.66 0.34 12.54
C ASN A 135 -1.56 -0.20 11.42
N TYR A 136 -2.61 -0.94 11.75
CA TYR A 136 -3.58 -1.44 10.78
C TYR A 136 -4.52 -0.34 10.29
N VAL A 137 -4.64 -0.20 8.96
CA VAL A 137 -5.55 0.75 8.28
C VAL A 137 -6.31 0.00 7.18
N GLY A 138 -6.93 -1.11 7.51
CA GLY A 138 -7.69 -1.90 6.55
C GLY A 138 -9.21 -1.87 6.85
N GLY A 139 -10.00 -2.10 5.81
CA GLY A 139 -11.45 -2.23 5.89
C GLY A 139 -11.94 -3.66 5.60
N PHE A 140 -11.04 -4.65 5.65
CA PHE A 140 -11.37 -6.03 5.32
C PHE A 140 -12.27 -6.67 6.40
N PRO A 141 -13.37 -7.36 6.02
CA PRO A 141 -14.33 -7.90 6.99
C PRO A 141 -13.71 -8.89 7.99
N ASN A 142 -14.12 -8.80 9.25
CA ASN A 142 -13.63 -9.66 10.34
C ASN A 142 -12.12 -9.61 10.58
N SER A 143 -11.50 -8.47 10.36
CA SER A 143 -10.05 -8.24 10.50
C SER A 143 -9.49 -8.76 11.81
N ALA A 144 -10.18 -8.58 12.94
CA ALA A 144 -9.73 -9.06 14.25
C ALA A 144 -9.50 -10.58 14.27
N LYS A 145 -10.50 -11.36 13.84
CA LYS A 145 -10.38 -12.83 13.79
C LYS A 145 -9.34 -13.27 12.77
N LEU A 146 -9.39 -12.66 11.57
CA LEU A 146 -8.51 -13.01 10.47
C LEU A 146 -7.04 -12.84 10.87
N TRP A 147 -6.65 -11.64 11.30
CA TRP A 147 -5.25 -11.31 11.53
C TRP A 147 -4.69 -11.92 12.82
N SER A 148 -5.54 -12.13 13.85
CA SER A 148 -5.14 -12.85 15.07
C SER A 148 -4.81 -14.32 14.81
N THR A 149 -5.50 -15.00 13.88
CA THR A 149 -5.21 -16.39 13.49
C THR A 149 -4.05 -16.44 12.52
N PHE A 150 -4.04 -15.55 11.52
CA PHE A 150 -2.99 -15.45 10.51
C PHE A 150 -1.59 -15.29 11.13
N ARG A 151 -1.44 -14.39 12.10
CA ARG A 151 -0.17 -14.14 12.80
C ARG A 151 0.42 -15.39 13.46
N LYS A 152 -0.44 -16.36 13.84
CA LYS A 152 -0.05 -17.64 14.45
C LYS A 152 0.27 -18.73 13.43
N GLY A 153 0.22 -18.41 12.12
CA GLY A 153 0.37 -19.37 11.04
C GLY A 153 -0.86 -20.24 10.78
N ASP A 154 -2.00 -19.92 11.41
CA ASP A 154 -3.29 -20.55 11.10
C ASP A 154 -4.00 -19.76 9.99
N PHE A 155 -4.00 -20.34 8.79
CA PHE A 155 -4.59 -19.75 7.60
C PHE A 155 -6.02 -20.21 7.31
N SER A 156 -6.68 -20.91 8.25
CA SER A 156 -8.04 -21.41 8.05
C SER A 156 -9.04 -20.29 7.73
N VAL A 157 -8.97 -19.17 8.48
CA VAL A 157 -9.80 -17.99 8.22
C VAL A 157 -9.33 -17.26 6.95
N TYR A 158 -8.04 -17.18 6.71
CA TYR A 158 -7.46 -16.50 5.55
C TYR A 158 -7.91 -17.14 4.22
N PHE A 159 -7.82 -18.46 4.08
CA PHE A 159 -8.28 -19.17 2.89
C PHE A 159 -9.82 -19.27 2.80
N GLY A 160 -10.53 -19.12 3.91
CA GLY A 160 -11.98 -18.98 3.94
C GLY A 160 -12.49 -17.56 3.60
N SER A 161 -11.58 -16.63 3.38
CA SER A 161 -11.86 -15.22 3.08
C SER A 161 -11.51 -14.90 1.63
N TRP A 162 -12.22 -13.90 1.06
CA TRP A 162 -11.99 -13.52 -0.34
C TRP A 162 -10.84 -12.52 -0.45
N ALA A 163 -9.64 -13.03 -0.82
CA ALA A 163 -8.45 -12.26 -1.18
C ALA A 163 -8.07 -11.11 -0.21
N PRO A 164 -7.72 -11.40 1.07
CA PRO A 164 -7.48 -10.35 2.06
C PRO A 164 -6.35 -9.38 1.68
N PHE A 165 -5.18 -9.86 1.29
CA PHE A 165 -4.07 -8.97 0.93
C PHE A 165 -4.32 -8.22 -0.38
N TYR A 166 -5.00 -8.83 -1.36
CA TYR A 166 -5.46 -8.11 -2.55
C TYR A 166 -6.32 -6.90 -2.18
N ASN A 167 -7.28 -7.09 -1.26
CA ASN A 167 -8.12 -6.01 -0.76
C ASN A 167 -7.29 -4.90 -0.10
N LEU A 168 -6.43 -5.26 0.85
CA LEU A 168 -5.61 -4.27 1.57
C LEU A 168 -4.65 -3.52 0.65
N HIS A 169 -4.07 -4.19 -0.37
CA HIS A 169 -3.19 -3.57 -1.34
C HIS A 169 -3.78 -2.29 -1.95
N LYS A 170 -5.09 -2.26 -2.19
CA LYS A 170 -5.75 -1.08 -2.77
C LYS A 170 -5.67 0.16 -1.87
N MET A 171 -5.70 -0.03 -0.55
CA MET A 171 -5.50 1.07 0.38
C MET A 171 -4.02 1.48 0.52
N PHE A 172 -3.09 0.52 0.48
CA PHE A 172 -1.67 0.85 0.39
C PHE A 172 -1.40 1.74 -0.82
N ALA A 173 -1.87 1.33 -2.00
CA ALA A 173 -1.72 2.09 -3.23
C ALA A 173 -2.39 3.48 -3.13
N GLY A 174 -3.62 3.56 -2.61
CA GLY A 174 -4.32 4.84 -2.45
C GLY A 174 -3.61 5.84 -1.55
N LEU A 175 -3.03 5.39 -0.45
CA LEU A 175 -2.24 6.23 0.45
C LEU A 175 -0.91 6.65 -0.20
N ARG A 176 -0.22 5.73 -0.89
CA ARG A 176 0.98 6.04 -1.67
C ARG A 176 0.70 7.09 -2.74
N ASP A 177 -0.36 6.93 -3.51
CA ASP A 177 -0.73 7.82 -4.61
C ASP A 177 -1.08 9.22 -4.11
N ALA A 178 -1.77 9.32 -2.97
CA ALA A 178 -2.07 10.61 -2.35
C ALA A 178 -0.80 11.37 -1.93
N TRP A 179 0.24 10.67 -1.49
CA TRP A 179 1.54 11.28 -1.26
C TRP A 179 2.27 11.56 -2.57
N LEU A 180 2.41 10.57 -3.44
CA LEU A 180 3.21 10.62 -4.66
C LEU A 180 2.75 11.74 -5.61
N TYR A 181 1.44 11.84 -5.83
CA TYR A 181 0.88 12.78 -6.80
C TYR A 181 0.50 14.13 -6.20
N CYS A 182 0.18 14.18 -4.90
CA CYS A 182 -0.31 15.41 -4.26
C CYS A 182 0.59 15.91 -3.12
N GLY A 183 1.70 15.24 -2.81
CA GLY A 183 2.61 15.63 -1.73
C GLY A 183 1.98 15.55 -0.33
N ASN A 184 0.95 14.71 -0.12
CA ASN A 184 0.26 14.62 1.15
C ASN A 184 1.08 13.83 2.19
N GLU A 185 1.77 14.53 3.08
CA GLU A 185 2.66 13.94 4.09
C GLU A 185 1.92 13.11 5.15
N GLN A 186 0.65 13.39 5.41
CA GLN A 186 -0.17 12.55 6.30
C GLN A 186 -0.46 11.19 5.64
N ALA A 187 -0.74 11.17 4.34
CA ALA A 187 -0.91 9.93 3.58
C ALA A 187 0.38 9.10 3.56
N LYS A 188 1.55 9.74 3.36
CA LYS A 188 2.86 9.09 3.47
C LYS A 188 3.06 8.42 4.84
N THR A 189 2.74 9.16 5.90
CA THR A 189 2.84 8.65 7.27
C THR A 189 1.94 7.44 7.49
N LEU A 190 0.70 7.49 7.03
CA LEU A 190 -0.25 6.36 7.11
C LEU A 190 0.23 5.17 6.29
N PHE A 191 0.70 5.41 5.07
CA PHE A 191 1.26 4.40 4.19
C PHE A 191 2.41 3.64 4.86
N LEU A 192 3.40 4.35 5.39
CA LEU A 192 4.56 3.74 6.04
C LEU A 192 4.18 2.98 7.31
N LYS A 193 3.26 3.50 8.12
CA LYS A 193 2.72 2.77 9.28
C LYS A 193 1.98 1.49 8.85
N PHE A 194 1.23 1.55 7.78
CA PHE A 194 0.55 0.37 7.26
C PHE A 194 1.55 -0.65 6.68
N CYS A 195 2.63 -0.20 6.05
CA CYS A 195 3.75 -1.08 5.66
C CYS A 195 4.44 -1.72 6.89
N ASP A 196 4.60 -0.98 7.98
CA ASP A 196 5.08 -1.53 9.25
C ASP A 196 4.17 -2.64 9.78
N TRP A 197 2.85 -2.45 9.66
CA TRP A 197 1.89 -3.51 9.98
C TRP A 197 2.10 -4.76 9.11
N ALA A 198 2.29 -4.61 7.80
CA ALA A 198 2.52 -5.73 6.89
C ALA A 198 3.81 -6.50 7.24
N VAL A 199 4.87 -5.79 7.59
CA VAL A 199 6.12 -6.39 8.09
C VAL A 199 5.87 -7.16 9.40
N ASP A 200 5.18 -6.54 10.35
CA ASP A 200 4.94 -7.13 11.67
C ASP A 200 4.02 -8.35 11.60
N ILE A 201 2.89 -8.28 10.88
CA ILE A 201 1.91 -9.38 10.80
C ILE A 201 2.47 -10.63 10.13
N THR A 202 3.48 -10.49 9.26
CA THR A 202 4.14 -11.59 8.56
C THR A 202 5.45 -12.03 9.23
N SER A 203 5.95 -11.31 10.23
CA SER A 203 7.30 -11.50 10.81
C SER A 203 7.52 -12.88 11.43
N GLY A 204 6.48 -13.48 12.01
CA GLY A 204 6.53 -14.79 12.66
C GLY A 204 6.33 -15.98 11.71
N LEU A 205 6.05 -15.75 10.44
CA LEU A 205 5.80 -16.80 9.45
C LEU A 205 7.11 -17.31 8.85
N SER A 206 7.21 -18.63 8.62
CA SER A 206 8.31 -19.20 7.82
C SER A 206 8.14 -18.85 6.33
N ASP A 207 9.19 -19.06 5.54
CA ASP A 207 9.12 -18.84 4.09
C ASP A 207 8.14 -19.80 3.41
N GLU A 208 8.02 -21.03 3.89
CA GLU A 208 7.03 -22.00 3.40
C GLU A 208 5.59 -21.56 3.75
N GLN A 209 5.39 -20.96 4.92
CA GLN A 209 4.09 -20.41 5.30
C GLN A 209 3.73 -19.20 4.44
N MET A 210 4.71 -18.34 4.14
CA MET A 210 4.51 -17.22 3.22
C MET A 210 4.14 -17.72 1.82
N GLU A 211 4.91 -18.65 1.26
CA GLU A 211 4.63 -19.21 -0.07
C GLU A 211 3.24 -19.87 -0.13
N ARG A 212 2.85 -20.62 0.92
CA ARG A 212 1.51 -21.18 1.01
C ARG A 212 0.42 -20.09 1.03
N MET A 213 0.65 -19.01 1.77
CA MET A 213 -0.28 -17.88 1.87
C MET A 213 -0.50 -17.21 0.52
N LEU A 214 0.56 -17.08 -0.30
CA LEU A 214 0.51 -16.49 -1.64
C LEU A 214 -0.34 -17.30 -2.63
N GLY A 215 -0.75 -18.51 -2.31
CA GLY A 215 -1.75 -19.27 -3.07
C GLY A 215 -3.14 -18.61 -3.07
N ASN A 216 -3.42 -17.65 -2.17
CA ASN A 216 -4.57 -16.74 -2.28
C ASN A 216 -4.11 -15.43 -2.92
N GLU A 217 -5.00 -14.75 -3.62
CA GLU A 217 -4.71 -13.47 -4.29
C GLU A 217 -4.17 -12.43 -3.31
N HIS A 218 -3.02 -11.84 -3.62
CA HIS A 218 -2.30 -10.93 -2.72
C HIS A 218 -2.05 -9.54 -3.31
N GLY A 219 -2.48 -9.30 -4.57
CA GLY A 219 -2.29 -8.01 -5.24
C GLY A 219 -0.81 -7.63 -5.36
N GLY A 220 -0.51 -6.35 -5.55
CA GLY A 220 0.84 -5.81 -5.61
C GLY A 220 1.44 -5.50 -4.23
N MET A 221 1.36 -6.42 -3.27
CA MET A 221 1.95 -6.21 -1.94
C MET A 221 3.46 -6.08 -1.98
N ASP A 222 4.13 -6.77 -2.88
CA ASP A 222 5.57 -6.63 -3.15
C ASP A 222 5.92 -5.25 -3.72
N GLU A 223 5.11 -4.72 -4.65
CA GLU A 223 5.26 -3.37 -5.21
C GLU A 223 5.21 -2.30 -4.12
N VAL A 224 4.15 -2.24 -3.34
CA VAL A 224 3.98 -1.17 -2.33
C VAL A 224 5.03 -1.25 -1.21
N LEU A 225 5.53 -2.44 -0.90
CA LEU A 225 6.63 -2.60 0.06
C LEU A 225 7.99 -2.22 -0.56
N ALA A 226 8.20 -2.47 -1.85
CA ALA A 226 9.36 -1.96 -2.58
C ALA A 226 9.36 -0.43 -2.64
N ASP A 227 8.19 0.18 -2.84
CA ASP A 227 8.01 1.63 -2.78
C ASP A 227 8.36 2.18 -1.38
N ALA A 228 7.90 1.51 -0.32
CA ALA A 228 8.26 1.89 1.05
C ALA A 228 9.78 1.80 1.29
N PHE A 229 10.46 0.82 0.69
CA PHE A 229 11.93 0.75 0.72
C PHE A 229 12.55 1.92 -0.05
N ALA A 230 12.08 2.22 -1.26
CA ALA A 230 12.62 3.33 -2.07
C ALA A 230 12.50 4.68 -1.35
N ILE A 231 11.38 4.91 -0.63
CA ILE A 231 11.12 6.13 0.13
C ILE A 231 12.02 6.25 1.37
N THR A 232 12.31 5.12 2.06
CA THR A 232 12.91 5.15 3.41
C THR A 232 14.30 4.54 3.49
N LEU A 233 14.71 3.75 2.50
CA LEU A 233 15.90 2.88 2.49
C LEU A 233 15.96 1.87 3.65
N GLN A 234 14.82 1.62 4.33
CA GLN A 234 14.76 0.66 5.41
C GLN A 234 14.64 -0.77 4.89
N GLN A 235 15.68 -1.56 5.10
CA GLN A 235 15.82 -2.92 4.58
C GLN A 235 14.64 -3.86 4.94
N LYS A 236 13.94 -3.61 6.06
CA LYS A 236 12.79 -4.40 6.48
C LYS A 236 11.68 -4.46 5.41
N TYR A 237 11.45 -3.35 4.69
CA TYR A 237 10.41 -3.30 3.64
C TYR A 237 10.82 -4.12 2.42
N LEU A 238 12.07 -3.98 1.96
CA LEU A 238 12.58 -4.79 0.84
C LEU A 238 12.59 -6.29 1.17
N ASN A 239 12.97 -6.65 2.39
CA ASN A 239 12.94 -8.05 2.84
C ASN A 239 11.50 -8.58 2.86
N CYS A 240 10.53 -7.77 3.30
CA CYS A 240 9.13 -8.14 3.29
C CYS A 240 8.59 -8.24 1.85
N ALA A 241 8.91 -7.28 0.96
CA ALA A 241 8.54 -7.31 -0.46
C ALA A 241 8.97 -8.63 -1.12
N ARG A 242 10.23 -9.04 -0.92
CA ARG A 242 10.76 -10.31 -1.45
C ARG A 242 10.03 -11.55 -0.96
N ARG A 243 9.39 -11.48 0.20
CA ARG A 243 8.59 -12.59 0.75
C ARG A 243 7.18 -12.63 0.14
N PHE A 244 6.71 -11.53 -0.45
CA PHE A 244 5.48 -11.49 -1.25
C PHE A 244 5.68 -11.88 -2.72
N ALA A 245 6.91 -12.09 -3.19
CA ALA A 245 7.18 -12.63 -4.51
C ALA A 245 6.84 -14.14 -4.56
N HIS A 246 5.82 -14.51 -5.32
CA HIS A 246 5.29 -15.89 -5.41
C HIS A 246 6.22 -16.79 -6.22
N LYS A 247 7.17 -17.44 -5.56
CA LYS A 247 8.24 -18.20 -6.19
C LYS A 247 7.76 -19.43 -6.95
N GLN A 248 6.64 -20.05 -6.53
CA GLN A 248 6.03 -21.16 -7.27
C GLN A 248 5.63 -20.78 -8.70
N LEU A 249 5.33 -19.50 -8.95
CA LEU A 249 5.06 -18.98 -10.27
C LEU A 249 6.29 -18.37 -10.92
N LEU A 250 6.96 -17.46 -10.22
CA LEU A 250 8.04 -16.66 -10.80
C LEU A 250 9.27 -17.48 -11.16
N THR A 251 9.58 -18.54 -10.37
CA THR A 251 10.79 -19.36 -10.65
C THR A 251 10.67 -20.19 -11.93
N PRO A 252 9.57 -20.96 -12.17
CA PRO A 252 9.38 -21.64 -13.46
C PRO A 252 9.33 -20.67 -14.64
N MET A 253 8.62 -19.54 -14.51
CA MET A 253 8.53 -18.54 -15.57
C MET A 253 9.90 -17.97 -15.94
N ALA A 254 10.76 -17.69 -14.96
CA ALA A 254 12.14 -17.27 -15.19
C ALA A 254 12.99 -18.33 -15.91
N GLN A 255 12.58 -19.60 -15.86
CA GLN A 255 13.18 -20.71 -16.58
C GLN A 255 12.47 -21.03 -17.92
N HIS A 256 11.64 -20.11 -18.42
CA HIS A 256 10.81 -20.26 -19.63
C HIS A 256 9.84 -21.46 -19.58
N HIS A 257 9.44 -21.85 -18.37
CA HIS A 257 8.44 -22.88 -18.15
C HIS A 257 7.09 -22.25 -17.86
N ASP A 258 6.10 -22.48 -18.73
CA ASP A 258 4.72 -22.04 -18.54
C ASP A 258 4.05 -22.86 -17.43
N CYS A 259 3.57 -22.18 -16.40
CA CYS A 259 2.86 -22.76 -15.25
C CYS A 259 1.59 -21.98 -14.90
N LEU A 260 1.02 -21.25 -15.86
CA LEU A 260 -0.09 -20.32 -15.62
C LEU A 260 -1.47 -20.95 -15.70
N ASP A 261 -1.58 -22.21 -16.10
CA ASP A 261 -2.85 -22.92 -16.22
C ASP A 261 -3.65 -22.90 -14.91
N ASN A 262 -4.91 -22.49 -15.02
CA ASN A 262 -5.86 -22.37 -13.88
C ASN A 262 -5.49 -21.30 -12.83
N LEU A 263 -4.61 -20.37 -13.15
CA LEU A 263 -4.29 -19.23 -12.31
C LEU A 263 -5.01 -17.96 -12.77
N HIS A 264 -5.35 -17.12 -11.79
CA HIS A 264 -5.93 -15.82 -12.07
C HIS A 264 -4.80 -14.81 -12.27
N ALA A 265 -4.28 -14.75 -13.51
CA ALA A 265 -3.01 -14.07 -13.85
C ALA A 265 -2.92 -12.61 -13.38
N ASN A 266 -4.02 -11.86 -13.44
CA ASN A 266 -4.02 -10.43 -13.04
C ASN A 266 -3.94 -10.18 -11.53
N THR A 267 -3.86 -11.21 -10.70
CA THR A 267 -3.83 -11.09 -9.24
C THR A 267 -2.70 -11.88 -8.58
N GLN A 268 -1.96 -12.68 -9.37
CA GLN A 268 -0.93 -13.60 -8.87
C GLN A 268 0.43 -13.45 -9.57
N ILE A 269 0.52 -12.59 -10.59
CA ILE A 269 1.75 -12.35 -11.36
C ILE A 269 2.19 -10.90 -11.20
#